data_50a7fc5956562d7d15df36774f9a4dc3
#
_entry.id   50a7fc5956562d7d15df36774f9a4dc3
#
_cell.length_a   1.000
_cell.length_b   1.000
_cell.length_c   1.000
_cell.angle_alpha   90.00
_cell.angle_beta   90.00
_cell.angle_gamma   90.00
#
_symmetry.space_group_name_H-M   'P 1'
#
loop_
_entity.id
_entity.type
_entity.pdbx_description
1 polymer ?
#
loop_
_entity_poly.entity_id
_entity_poly.type
_entity_poly.pdbx_seq_one_letter_code
_entity_poly.pdbx_strand_id
1 'polypeptide(L)'
;MATIGVVGLGLLGHAVSARLLKAGHAVIGFDVLREKVSALQALGGKSASSAAAVAQSVEAVCTLLPSLATTESAIGGRDGVFAGAHPGLTVIQMSTISPTLTEKLARKVAARHLGFLDCPVSGTSSMVERGDGIFFVGGERTLYERWRPVLESVLPRAVLVGRVGQAMTLKLVANLLVALHSAAAAEALTLARKAGLDLDIALDVLNSSAATSSMLKVRGPMIVRGDFPAQMKLDLFMKDIHLMQEAAAAVGAPLPFTDLAESLYAAAQAAGHGGEDLAVVVTALGRSASRRPTTRRSRAVSRRSGKTAVKKRRRRPRAK
;
A
#
# COMPACT_ATOMS: atom_id res chain seq x y z
N MET A 1 -8.60 17.89 -24.96
CA MET A 1 -7.18 17.49 -24.99
C MET A 1 -6.42 18.37 -24.03
N ALA A 2 -5.50 17.81 -23.23
CA ALA A 2 -4.67 18.55 -22.29
C ALA A 2 -3.22 18.09 -22.43
N THR A 3 -2.25 18.90 -22.01
CA THR A 3 -0.84 18.52 -21.92
C THR A 3 -0.52 18.22 -20.46
N ILE A 4 -0.18 16.95 -20.16
CA ILE A 4 0.01 16.45 -18.80
C ILE A 4 1.48 16.07 -18.60
N GLY A 5 2.04 16.56 -17.51
CA GLY A 5 3.35 16.18 -17.02
C GLY A 5 3.31 14.91 -16.18
N VAL A 6 4.29 14.03 -16.30
CA VAL A 6 4.45 12.88 -15.42
C VAL A 6 5.88 12.86 -14.88
N VAL A 7 6.03 13.01 -13.58
CA VAL A 7 7.30 12.94 -12.87
C VAL A 7 7.34 11.66 -12.06
N GLY A 8 8.29 10.77 -12.42
CA GLY A 8 8.34 9.38 -11.98
C GLY A 8 7.66 8.45 -12.99
N LEU A 9 8.47 7.77 -13.81
CA LEU A 9 8.04 6.88 -14.90
C LEU A 9 8.26 5.39 -14.53
N GLY A 10 8.18 5.07 -13.24
CA GLY A 10 8.17 3.68 -12.76
C GLY A 10 6.94 2.91 -13.29
N LEU A 11 6.70 1.70 -12.78
CA LEU A 11 5.60 0.85 -13.27
C LEU A 11 4.26 1.60 -13.35
N LEU A 12 3.87 2.30 -12.29
CA LEU A 12 2.60 3.02 -12.25
C LEU A 12 2.60 4.29 -13.12
N GLY A 13 3.72 5.06 -13.10
CA GLY A 13 3.84 6.24 -13.94
C GLY A 13 3.81 5.93 -15.43
N HIS A 14 4.42 4.80 -15.83
CA HIS A 14 4.34 4.28 -17.18
C HIS A 14 2.90 3.91 -17.58
N ALA A 15 2.19 3.18 -16.73
CA ALA A 15 0.80 2.78 -16.96
C ALA A 15 -0.13 3.99 -17.09
N VAL A 16 0.00 5.00 -16.19
CA VAL A 16 -0.76 6.25 -16.27
C VAL A 16 -0.45 7.00 -17.56
N SER A 17 0.84 7.12 -17.94
CA SER A 17 1.27 7.78 -19.18
C SER A 17 0.69 7.08 -20.43
N ALA A 18 0.73 5.76 -20.47
CA ALA A 18 0.17 4.98 -21.58
C ALA A 18 -1.34 5.22 -21.74
N ARG A 19 -2.07 5.27 -20.63
CA ARG A 19 -3.52 5.56 -20.62
C ARG A 19 -3.83 6.97 -21.09
N LEU A 20 -3.08 7.98 -20.60
CA LEU A 20 -3.22 9.37 -21.04
C LEU A 20 -2.98 9.52 -22.54
N LEU A 21 -1.90 8.93 -23.06
CA LEU A 21 -1.59 8.95 -24.50
C LEU A 21 -2.69 8.25 -25.32
N LYS A 22 -3.16 7.08 -24.86
CA LYS A 22 -4.27 6.36 -25.50
C LYS A 22 -5.57 7.16 -25.54
N ALA A 23 -5.81 8.00 -24.53
CA ALA A 23 -6.96 8.91 -24.47
C ALA A 23 -6.78 10.19 -25.30
N GLY A 24 -5.65 10.36 -25.99
CA GLY A 24 -5.37 11.50 -26.87
C GLY A 24 -4.79 12.73 -26.15
N HIS A 25 -4.35 12.60 -24.90
CA HIS A 25 -3.62 13.67 -24.20
C HIS A 25 -2.15 13.68 -24.64
N ALA A 26 -1.52 14.86 -24.65
CA ALA A 26 -0.07 14.95 -24.78
C ALA A 26 0.59 14.67 -23.42
N VAL A 27 1.66 13.86 -23.38
CA VAL A 27 2.39 13.54 -22.15
C VAL A 27 3.85 13.99 -22.29
N ILE A 28 4.34 14.75 -21.29
CA ILE A 28 5.75 15.12 -21.13
C ILE A 28 6.23 14.52 -19.81
N GLY A 29 7.25 13.66 -19.85
CA GLY A 29 7.69 12.94 -18.67
C GLY A 29 9.15 13.17 -18.30
N PHE A 30 9.43 12.96 -17.01
CA PHE A 30 10.78 12.96 -16.45
C PHE A 30 10.96 11.80 -15.46
N ASP A 31 12.08 11.13 -15.59
CA ASP A 31 12.59 10.17 -14.59
C ASP A 31 14.12 10.27 -14.56
N VAL A 32 14.74 9.93 -13.44
CA VAL A 32 16.19 9.88 -13.28
C VAL A 32 16.82 8.70 -14.04
N LEU A 33 16.04 7.66 -14.35
CA LEU A 33 16.45 6.48 -15.07
C LEU A 33 16.15 6.63 -16.56
N ARG A 34 17.18 6.67 -17.40
CA ARG A 34 17.05 6.87 -18.86
C ARG A 34 16.18 5.82 -19.54
N GLU A 35 16.25 4.57 -19.10
CA GLU A 35 15.41 3.49 -19.64
C GLU A 35 13.90 3.77 -19.46
N LYS A 36 13.51 4.43 -18.35
CA LYS A 36 12.10 4.80 -18.11
C LYS A 36 11.65 5.92 -19.04
N VAL A 37 12.55 6.88 -19.28
CA VAL A 37 12.30 7.96 -20.26
C VAL A 37 12.17 7.39 -21.67
N SER A 38 13.06 6.48 -22.09
CA SER A 38 12.99 5.82 -23.40
C SER A 38 11.70 5.01 -23.56
N ALA A 39 11.22 4.34 -22.50
CA ALA A 39 9.95 3.62 -22.52
C ALA A 39 8.75 4.56 -22.73
N LEU A 40 8.74 5.76 -22.13
CA LEU A 40 7.72 6.78 -22.41
C LEU A 40 7.78 7.26 -23.88
N GLN A 41 8.97 7.51 -24.41
CA GLN A 41 9.15 7.94 -25.79
C GLN A 41 8.65 6.88 -26.79
N ALA A 42 8.87 5.60 -26.49
CA ALA A 42 8.35 4.49 -27.31
C ALA A 42 6.81 4.44 -27.36
N LEU A 43 6.13 4.97 -26.33
CA LEU A 43 4.67 5.14 -26.31
C LEU A 43 4.19 6.40 -27.07
N GLY A 44 5.10 7.24 -27.56
CA GLY A 44 4.77 8.51 -28.22
C GLY A 44 4.76 9.72 -27.28
N GLY A 45 5.17 9.57 -26.03
CA GLY A 45 5.35 10.68 -25.09
C GLY A 45 6.65 11.46 -25.34
N LYS A 46 6.72 12.67 -24.81
CA LYS A 46 7.92 13.51 -24.86
C LYS A 46 8.69 13.46 -23.55
N SER A 47 10.00 13.61 -23.62
CA SER A 47 10.86 13.71 -22.43
C SER A 47 11.19 15.16 -22.08
N ALA A 48 11.44 15.40 -20.81
CA ALA A 48 12.04 16.63 -20.31
C ALA A 48 13.32 16.33 -19.50
N SER A 49 14.16 17.32 -19.28
CA SER A 49 15.44 17.19 -18.59
C SER A 49 15.32 17.23 -17.06
N SER A 50 14.19 17.72 -16.54
CA SER A 50 13.92 17.83 -15.09
C SER A 50 12.42 17.97 -14.82
N ALA A 51 12.03 17.86 -13.55
CA ALA A 51 10.65 18.14 -13.14
C ALA A 51 10.27 19.62 -13.36
N ALA A 52 11.21 20.54 -13.27
CA ALA A 52 11.03 21.95 -13.64
C ALA A 52 10.72 22.09 -15.13
N ALA A 53 11.48 21.44 -16.00
CA ALA A 53 11.25 21.49 -17.45
C ALA A 53 9.91 20.85 -17.85
N VAL A 54 9.44 19.80 -17.14
CA VAL A 54 8.08 19.29 -17.29
C VAL A 54 7.06 20.37 -16.93
N ALA A 55 7.19 20.98 -15.75
CA ALA A 55 6.24 21.96 -15.24
C ALA A 55 6.06 23.18 -16.14
N GLN A 56 7.11 23.63 -16.83
CA GLN A 56 7.07 24.78 -17.74
C GLN A 56 6.12 24.58 -18.94
N SER A 57 5.83 23.36 -19.33
CA SER A 57 5.21 23.03 -20.61
C SER A 57 3.86 22.30 -20.49
N VAL A 58 3.31 22.20 -19.28
CA VAL A 58 2.12 21.38 -19.03
C VAL A 58 1.08 22.12 -18.18
N GLU A 59 -0.17 21.72 -18.27
CA GLU A 59 -1.27 22.26 -17.47
C GLU A 59 -1.37 21.62 -16.09
N ALA A 60 -0.94 20.36 -15.99
CA ALA A 60 -0.85 19.64 -14.72
C ALA A 60 0.36 18.71 -14.68
N VAL A 61 0.93 18.54 -13.48
CA VAL A 61 2.01 17.59 -13.21
C VAL A 61 1.53 16.50 -12.27
N CYS A 62 1.50 15.26 -12.75
CA CYS A 62 1.30 14.07 -11.93
C CYS A 62 2.64 13.62 -11.33
N THR A 63 2.70 13.38 -10.02
CA THR A 63 3.90 12.87 -9.34
C THR A 63 3.68 11.43 -8.87
N LEU A 64 4.53 10.48 -9.30
CA LEU A 64 4.43 9.05 -9.01
C LEU A 64 5.79 8.51 -8.56
N LEU A 65 6.18 8.82 -7.34
CA LEU A 65 7.52 8.67 -6.81
C LEU A 65 7.58 7.66 -5.64
N PRO A 66 8.72 6.98 -5.44
CA PRO A 66 8.81 5.85 -4.52
C PRO A 66 8.88 6.24 -3.04
N SER A 67 9.26 7.47 -2.71
CA SER A 67 9.50 7.88 -1.32
C SER A 67 9.01 9.29 -1.01
N LEU A 68 8.89 9.59 0.29
CA LEU A 68 8.56 10.92 0.80
C LEU A 68 9.62 11.95 0.35
N ALA A 69 10.91 11.62 0.54
CA ALA A 69 12.02 12.50 0.21
C ALA A 69 12.09 12.83 -1.29
N THR A 70 11.91 11.81 -2.16
CA THR A 70 11.88 12.04 -3.61
C THR A 70 10.68 12.87 -4.03
N THR A 71 9.53 12.72 -3.37
CA THR A 71 8.33 13.53 -3.66
C THR A 71 8.54 15.00 -3.24
N GLU A 72 9.10 15.26 -2.05
CA GLU A 72 9.43 16.62 -1.62
C GLU A 72 10.46 17.27 -2.57
N SER A 73 11.52 16.54 -2.94
CA SER A 73 12.56 17.02 -3.85
C SER A 73 12.03 17.29 -5.26
N ALA A 74 11.19 16.41 -5.81
CA ALA A 74 10.62 16.59 -7.14
C ALA A 74 9.64 17.78 -7.22
N ILE A 75 8.97 18.11 -6.13
CA ILE A 75 8.05 19.27 -6.10
C ILE A 75 8.83 20.55 -5.75
N GLY A 76 9.63 20.54 -4.69
CA GLY A 76 10.21 21.75 -4.10
C GLY A 76 11.72 21.88 -4.19
N GLY A 77 12.42 20.91 -4.77
CA GLY A 77 13.88 20.96 -4.95
C GLY A 77 14.33 21.97 -6.00
N ARG A 78 15.65 22.11 -6.19
CA ARG A 78 16.27 23.07 -7.11
C ARG A 78 15.72 22.96 -8.54
N ASP A 79 15.63 21.71 -9.07
CA ASP A 79 15.12 21.40 -10.40
C ASP A 79 13.71 20.78 -10.34
N GLY A 80 12.99 21.06 -9.23
CA GLY A 80 11.64 20.58 -8.97
C GLY A 80 10.55 21.37 -9.69
N VAL A 81 9.31 20.90 -9.56
CA VAL A 81 8.13 21.51 -10.19
C VAL A 81 8.03 23.02 -9.91
N PHE A 82 8.37 23.46 -8.70
CA PHE A 82 8.30 24.89 -8.35
C PHE A 82 9.22 25.78 -9.18
N ALA A 83 10.38 25.27 -9.64
CA ALA A 83 11.32 26.05 -10.43
C ALA A 83 10.83 26.31 -11.87
N GLY A 84 9.91 25.49 -12.36
CA GLY A 84 9.29 25.65 -13.67
C GLY A 84 7.81 26.05 -13.62
N ALA A 85 7.27 26.31 -12.41
CA ALA A 85 5.86 26.56 -12.24
C ALA A 85 5.41 27.90 -12.87
N HIS A 86 4.21 27.92 -13.42
CA HIS A 86 3.56 29.09 -14.00
C HIS A 86 2.12 29.22 -13.47
N PRO A 87 1.48 30.39 -13.59
CA PRO A 87 0.08 30.57 -13.18
C PRO A 87 -0.85 29.55 -13.85
N GLY A 88 -1.73 28.93 -13.05
CA GLY A 88 -2.69 27.94 -13.54
C GLY A 88 -2.18 26.50 -13.55
N LEU A 89 -0.88 26.24 -13.30
CA LEU A 89 -0.36 24.88 -13.13
C LEU A 89 -1.03 24.18 -11.94
N THR A 90 -1.38 22.92 -12.12
CA THR A 90 -1.89 22.04 -11.07
C THR A 90 -0.91 20.92 -10.77
N VAL A 91 -0.61 20.70 -9.50
CA VAL A 91 0.12 19.49 -9.03
C VAL A 91 -0.91 18.43 -8.63
N ILE A 92 -0.88 17.31 -9.32
CA ILE A 92 -1.70 16.12 -9.01
C ILE A 92 -0.80 15.10 -8.35
N GLN A 93 -0.81 15.06 -7.02
CA GLN A 93 0.07 14.22 -6.22
C GLN A 93 -0.51 12.81 -6.12
N MET A 94 0.13 11.82 -6.75
CA MET A 94 -0.31 10.42 -6.85
C MET A 94 0.57 9.44 -6.05
N SER A 95 1.75 9.88 -5.56
CA SER A 95 2.64 9.03 -4.76
C SER A 95 2.01 8.71 -3.40
N THR A 96 2.16 7.47 -2.92
CA THR A 96 1.73 7.14 -1.55
C THR A 96 2.74 7.67 -0.54
N ILE A 97 2.32 8.71 0.19
CA ILE A 97 3.07 9.43 1.24
C ILE A 97 2.19 9.60 2.49
N SER A 98 2.71 10.19 3.58
CA SER A 98 1.86 10.45 4.73
C SER A 98 0.81 11.54 4.45
N PRO A 99 -0.41 11.47 5.05
CA PRO A 99 -1.40 12.55 4.96
C PRO A 99 -0.84 13.90 5.42
N THR A 100 -0.05 13.91 6.48
CA THR A 100 0.62 15.11 7.02
C THR A 100 1.56 15.75 6.00
N LEU A 101 2.37 14.94 5.29
CA LEU A 101 3.24 15.45 4.23
C LEU A 101 2.42 15.97 3.05
N THR A 102 1.35 15.26 2.68
CA THR A 102 0.43 15.69 1.62
C THR A 102 -0.13 17.09 1.90
N GLU A 103 -0.62 17.32 3.13
CA GLU A 103 -1.11 18.63 3.57
C GLU A 103 -0.01 19.70 3.58
N LYS A 104 1.22 19.36 4.02
CA LYS A 104 2.37 20.25 4.00
C LYS A 104 2.73 20.68 2.57
N LEU A 105 2.73 19.74 1.62
CA LEU A 105 2.99 20.03 0.22
C LEU A 105 1.89 20.90 -0.39
N ALA A 106 0.63 20.60 -0.10
CA ALA A 106 -0.50 21.43 -0.56
C ALA A 106 -0.37 22.87 -0.09
N ARG A 107 0.00 23.12 1.17
CA ARG A 107 0.25 24.48 1.67
C ARG A 107 1.39 25.19 0.93
N LYS A 108 2.49 24.47 0.62
CA LYS A 108 3.61 25.02 -0.15
C LYS A 108 3.21 25.35 -1.60
N VAL A 109 2.34 24.54 -2.22
CA VAL A 109 1.81 24.73 -3.57
C VAL A 109 0.85 25.93 -3.58
N ALA A 110 -0.07 26.00 -2.62
CA ALA A 110 -1.04 27.09 -2.48
C ALA A 110 -0.35 28.46 -2.25
N ALA A 111 0.75 28.50 -1.48
CA ALA A 111 1.56 29.69 -1.27
C ALA A 111 2.21 30.24 -2.56
N ARG A 112 2.15 29.46 -3.66
CA ARG A 112 2.60 29.86 -5.00
C ARG A 112 1.43 30.12 -5.97
N HIS A 113 0.22 30.17 -5.44
CA HIS A 113 -1.01 30.32 -6.23
C HIS A 113 -1.21 29.23 -7.29
N LEU A 114 -0.74 28.00 -6.99
CA LEU A 114 -0.88 26.83 -7.84
C LEU A 114 -2.00 25.91 -7.33
N GLY A 115 -2.60 25.13 -8.24
CA GLY A 115 -3.57 24.11 -7.90
C GLY A 115 -2.90 22.87 -7.27
N PHE A 116 -3.59 22.20 -6.33
CA PHE A 116 -3.13 20.94 -5.75
C PHE A 116 -4.29 19.95 -5.59
N LEU A 117 -4.10 18.74 -6.10
CA LEU A 117 -4.96 17.59 -5.83
C LEU A 117 -4.14 16.46 -5.20
N ASP A 118 -4.64 15.94 -4.08
CA ASP A 118 -4.24 14.70 -3.45
C ASP A 118 -4.96 13.56 -4.18
N CYS A 119 -4.24 12.77 -5.00
CA CYS A 119 -4.88 11.89 -5.97
C CYS A 119 -4.21 10.50 -6.05
N PRO A 120 -4.10 9.75 -4.94
CA PRO A 120 -3.54 8.41 -4.97
C PRO A 120 -4.39 7.43 -5.80
N VAL A 121 -3.68 6.46 -6.38
CA VAL A 121 -4.27 5.39 -7.20
C VAL A 121 -4.56 4.16 -6.34
N SER A 122 -5.74 3.58 -6.48
CA SER A 122 -6.05 2.24 -5.98
C SER A 122 -6.16 1.26 -7.15
N GLY A 123 -5.12 0.45 -7.31
CA GLY A 123 -4.91 -0.53 -8.39
C GLY A 123 -3.42 -0.81 -8.56
N THR A 124 -3.07 -1.99 -9.09
CA THR A 124 -1.71 -2.30 -9.51
C THR A 124 -1.42 -1.66 -10.88
N SER A 125 -0.14 -1.57 -11.29
CA SER A 125 0.21 -1.06 -12.63
C SER A 125 -0.51 -1.82 -13.74
N SER A 126 -0.56 -3.14 -13.65
CA SER A 126 -1.26 -4.00 -14.62
C SER A 126 -2.79 -3.78 -14.64
N MET A 127 -3.40 -3.43 -13.51
CA MET A 127 -4.81 -3.02 -13.46
C MET A 127 -5.00 -1.67 -14.18
N VAL A 128 -4.16 -0.69 -13.88
CA VAL A 128 -4.21 0.64 -14.52
C VAL A 128 -4.03 0.53 -16.03
N GLU A 129 -3.10 -0.29 -16.52
CA GLU A 129 -2.91 -0.56 -17.96
C GLU A 129 -4.19 -1.06 -18.64
N ARG A 130 -4.94 -1.92 -17.96
CA ARG A 130 -6.24 -2.40 -18.47
C ARG A 130 -7.38 -1.41 -18.28
N GLY A 131 -7.15 -0.29 -17.58
CA GLY A 131 -8.19 0.68 -17.23
C GLY A 131 -9.04 0.23 -16.06
N ASP A 132 -8.49 -0.61 -15.17
CA ASP A 132 -9.13 -1.07 -13.96
C ASP A 132 -8.50 -0.37 -12.74
N GLY A 133 -9.34 0.04 -11.78
CA GLY A 133 -8.92 0.76 -10.60
C GLY A 133 -9.71 2.05 -10.38
N ILE A 134 -9.25 2.85 -9.42
CA ILE A 134 -9.94 4.07 -9.00
C ILE A 134 -8.94 5.11 -8.50
N PHE A 135 -9.17 6.38 -8.82
CA PHE A 135 -8.53 7.50 -8.16
C PHE A 135 -9.35 7.93 -6.93
N PHE A 136 -8.71 8.02 -5.77
CA PHE A 136 -9.24 8.80 -4.65
C PHE A 136 -8.75 10.23 -4.81
N VAL A 137 -9.65 11.22 -4.70
CA VAL A 137 -9.28 12.61 -4.91
C VAL A 137 -9.60 13.42 -3.66
N GLY A 138 -8.63 14.17 -3.17
CA GLY A 138 -8.78 15.14 -2.09
C GLY A 138 -8.37 16.54 -2.56
N GLY A 139 -9.18 17.53 -2.27
CA GLY A 139 -8.90 18.89 -2.68
C GLY A 139 -10.17 19.73 -2.91
N GLU A 140 -10.00 20.87 -3.53
CA GLU A 140 -11.13 21.75 -3.87
C GLU A 140 -11.99 21.17 -4.98
N ARG A 141 -13.32 21.25 -4.81
CA ARG A 141 -14.30 20.71 -5.76
C ARG A 141 -14.13 21.29 -7.17
N THR A 142 -13.92 22.60 -7.27
CA THR A 142 -13.74 23.28 -8.56
C THR A 142 -12.52 22.76 -9.32
N LEU A 143 -11.41 22.51 -8.60
CA LEU A 143 -10.21 21.95 -9.18
C LEU A 143 -10.39 20.47 -9.56
N TYR A 144 -11.10 19.68 -8.72
CA TYR A 144 -11.46 18.32 -9.05
C TYR A 144 -12.33 18.25 -10.32
N GLU A 145 -13.38 19.06 -10.44
CA GLU A 145 -14.26 19.06 -11.61
C GLU A 145 -13.50 19.42 -12.90
N ARG A 146 -12.52 20.33 -12.82
CA ARG A 146 -11.63 20.66 -13.94
C ARG A 146 -10.85 19.45 -14.42
N TRP A 147 -10.28 18.64 -13.49
CA TRP A 147 -9.38 17.55 -13.82
C TRP A 147 -10.06 16.18 -13.89
N ARG A 148 -11.29 16.06 -13.42
CA ARG A 148 -12.05 14.79 -13.47
C ARG A 148 -12.08 14.15 -14.85
N PRO A 149 -12.34 14.85 -15.97
CA PRO A 149 -12.37 14.22 -17.29
C PRO A 149 -11.02 13.61 -17.68
N VAL A 150 -9.91 14.24 -17.29
CA VAL A 150 -8.55 13.71 -17.54
C VAL A 150 -8.29 12.48 -16.66
N LEU A 151 -8.64 12.52 -15.39
CA LEU A 151 -8.50 11.38 -14.48
C LEU A 151 -9.34 10.19 -14.96
N GLU A 152 -10.60 10.43 -15.33
CA GLU A 152 -11.53 9.40 -15.82
C GLU A 152 -11.15 8.84 -17.20
N SER A 153 -10.32 9.55 -17.96
CA SER A 153 -9.72 9.00 -19.19
C SER A 153 -8.63 7.94 -18.91
N VAL A 154 -8.02 7.98 -17.73
CA VAL A 154 -7.03 7.00 -17.27
C VAL A 154 -7.71 5.80 -16.61
N LEU A 155 -8.58 6.06 -15.62
CA LEU A 155 -9.33 5.05 -14.88
C LEU A 155 -10.82 5.44 -14.86
N PRO A 156 -11.76 4.49 -14.91
CA PRO A 156 -13.19 4.76 -15.11
C PRO A 156 -13.83 5.53 -13.95
N ARG A 157 -13.13 5.64 -12.81
CA ARG A 157 -13.63 6.31 -11.63
C ARG A 157 -12.56 7.19 -11.00
N ALA A 158 -12.88 8.48 -10.83
CA ALA A 158 -12.18 9.40 -9.96
C ALA A 158 -13.20 9.92 -8.94
N VAL A 159 -12.95 9.77 -7.64
CA VAL A 159 -13.94 10.09 -6.60
C VAL A 159 -13.38 11.13 -5.65
N LEU A 160 -14.03 12.30 -5.59
CA LEU A 160 -13.72 13.31 -4.58
C LEU A 160 -14.18 12.81 -3.22
N VAL A 161 -13.22 12.46 -2.36
CA VAL A 161 -13.47 11.91 -1.03
C VAL A 161 -13.43 12.97 0.08
N GLY A 162 -12.96 14.17 -0.24
CA GLY A 162 -12.95 15.29 0.69
C GLY A 162 -11.78 16.25 0.47
N ARG A 163 -11.30 16.87 1.56
CA ARG A 163 -10.16 17.80 1.52
C ARG A 163 -8.83 17.06 1.29
N VAL A 164 -7.78 17.83 0.99
CA VAL A 164 -6.40 17.34 0.92
C VAL A 164 -6.05 16.54 2.18
N GLY A 165 -5.35 15.42 2.01
CA GLY A 165 -4.98 14.46 3.05
C GLY A 165 -6.01 13.35 3.26
N GLN A 166 -7.30 13.58 2.96
CA GLN A 166 -8.33 12.53 3.13
C GLN A 166 -8.26 11.45 2.05
N ALA A 167 -7.88 11.79 0.82
CA ALA A 167 -7.66 10.79 -0.22
C ALA A 167 -6.45 9.91 0.12
N MET A 168 -5.38 10.49 0.62
CA MET A 168 -4.22 9.74 1.08
C MET A 168 -4.55 8.86 2.28
N THR A 169 -5.32 9.36 3.24
CA THR A 169 -5.82 8.55 4.36
C THR A 169 -6.64 7.35 3.86
N LEU A 170 -7.58 7.57 2.92
CA LEU A 170 -8.37 6.48 2.33
C LEU A 170 -7.49 5.48 1.56
N LYS A 171 -6.41 5.96 0.89
CA LYS A 171 -5.42 5.08 0.25
C LYS A 171 -4.71 4.18 1.26
N LEU A 172 -4.32 4.72 2.43
CA LEU A 172 -3.71 3.92 3.49
C LEU A 172 -4.71 2.90 4.06
N VAL A 173 -5.97 3.28 4.26
CA VAL A 173 -7.04 2.33 4.67
C VAL A 173 -7.24 1.23 3.63
N ALA A 174 -7.24 1.55 2.34
CA ALA A 174 -7.31 0.54 1.28
C ALA A 174 -6.09 -0.39 1.28
N ASN A 175 -4.87 0.17 1.44
CA ASN A 175 -3.65 -0.63 1.49
C ASN A 175 -3.56 -1.49 2.76
N LEU A 176 -4.15 -1.06 3.88
CA LEU A 176 -4.32 -1.89 5.08
C LEU A 176 -5.11 -3.18 4.74
N LEU A 177 -6.22 -3.05 4.04
CA LEU A 177 -6.98 -4.22 3.58
C LEU A 177 -6.20 -5.07 2.58
N VAL A 178 -5.39 -4.46 1.70
CA VAL A 178 -4.48 -5.20 0.81
C VAL A 178 -3.49 -6.04 1.62
N ALA A 179 -2.86 -5.45 2.66
CA ALA A 179 -1.93 -6.15 3.55
C ALA A 179 -2.61 -7.35 4.23
N LEU A 180 -3.72 -7.10 4.93
CA LEU A 180 -4.41 -8.10 5.72
C LEU A 180 -5.00 -9.22 4.86
N HIS A 181 -5.64 -8.90 3.75
CA HIS A 181 -6.22 -9.90 2.85
C HIS A 181 -5.15 -10.75 2.17
N SER A 182 -3.97 -10.19 1.87
CA SER A 182 -2.86 -10.97 1.31
C SER A 182 -2.25 -11.93 2.33
N ALA A 183 -2.05 -11.48 3.56
CA ALA A 183 -1.57 -12.32 4.66
C ALA A 183 -2.58 -13.42 5.01
N ALA A 184 -3.87 -13.08 5.08
CA ALA A 184 -4.94 -14.06 5.34
C ALA A 184 -5.06 -15.09 4.22
N ALA A 185 -4.94 -14.70 2.94
CA ALA A 185 -4.91 -15.63 1.82
C ALA A 185 -3.72 -16.59 1.90
N ALA A 186 -2.54 -16.09 2.26
CA ALA A 186 -1.34 -16.90 2.45
C ALA A 186 -1.52 -17.92 3.60
N GLU A 187 -2.10 -17.49 4.72
CA GLU A 187 -2.36 -18.37 5.87
C GLU A 187 -3.39 -19.45 5.54
N ALA A 188 -4.51 -19.09 4.90
CA ALA A 188 -5.56 -20.02 4.49
C ALA A 188 -5.03 -21.09 3.51
N LEU A 189 -4.28 -20.69 2.47
CA LEU A 189 -3.70 -21.63 1.51
C LEU A 189 -2.56 -22.46 2.12
N THR A 190 -1.85 -21.94 3.11
CA THR A 190 -0.87 -22.72 3.90
C THR A 190 -1.56 -23.80 4.72
N LEU A 191 -2.70 -23.47 5.36
CA LEU A 191 -3.51 -24.46 6.08
C LEU A 191 -4.04 -25.54 5.13
N ALA A 192 -4.62 -25.14 3.98
CA ALA A 192 -5.13 -26.07 2.96
C ALA A 192 -4.02 -27.04 2.49
N ARG A 193 -2.83 -26.51 2.17
CA ARG A 193 -1.67 -27.32 1.75
C ARG A 193 -1.26 -28.32 2.82
N LYS A 194 -1.16 -27.90 4.09
CA LYS A 194 -0.76 -28.77 5.19
C LYS A 194 -1.83 -29.82 5.55
N ALA A 195 -3.09 -29.52 5.27
CA ALA A 195 -4.20 -30.46 5.40
C ALA A 195 -4.30 -31.45 4.22
N GLY A 196 -3.44 -31.35 3.22
CA GLY A 196 -3.43 -32.25 2.06
C GLY A 196 -4.50 -31.96 1.01
N LEU A 197 -5.09 -30.77 1.03
CA LEU A 197 -6.06 -30.36 0.00
C LEU A 197 -5.34 -30.03 -1.31
N ASP A 198 -6.00 -30.35 -2.42
CA ASP A 198 -5.61 -29.82 -3.73
C ASP A 198 -5.78 -28.30 -3.74
N LEU A 199 -4.70 -27.57 -4.02
CA LEU A 199 -4.69 -26.13 -3.90
C LEU A 199 -5.42 -25.42 -5.05
N ASP A 200 -5.46 -26.01 -6.25
CA ASP A 200 -6.19 -25.43 -7.37
C ASP A 200 -7.69 -25.53 -7.11
N ILE A 201 -8.17 -26.67 -6.64
CA ILE A 201 -9.57 -26.87 -6.22
C ILE A 201 -9.91 -25.96 -5.04
N ALA A 202 -9.05 -25.89 -4.02
CA ALA A 202 -9.27 -25.06 -2.85
C ALA A 202 -9.37 -23.57 -3.23
N LEU A 203 -8.50 -23.10 -4.10
CA LEU A 203 -8.50 -21.71 -4.56
C LEU A 203 -9.75 -21.37 -5.36
N ASP A 204 -10.19 -22.25 -6.27
CA ASP A 204 -11.40 -22.06 -7.07
C ASP A 204 -12.65 -21.96 -6.19
N VAL A 205 -12.81 -22.93 -5.27
CA VAL A 205 -13.93 -22.94 -4.32
C VAL A 205 -13.92 -21.71 -3.40
N LEU A 206 -12.77 -21.33 -2.85
CA LEU A 206 -12.66 -20.16 -2.00
C LEU A 206 -13.00 -18.87 -2.77
N ASN A 207 -12.57 -18.76 -4.03
CA ASN A 207 -12.88 -17.60 -4.88
C ASN A 207 -14.38 -17.48 -5.22
N SER A 208 -15.10 -18.58 -5.18
CA SER A 208 -16.56 -18.65 -5.43
C SER A 208 -17.39 -18.53 -4.15
N SER A 209 -16.76 -18.57 -2.99
CA SER A 209 -17.39 -18.54 -1.67
C SER A 209 -17.47 -17.14 -1.06
N ALA A 210 -18.16 -17.02 0.09
CA ALA A 210 -18.18 -15.80 0.90
C ALA A 210 -16.81 -15.40 1.46
N ALA A 211 -15.81 -16.30 1.45
CA ALA A 211 -14.46 -16.04 1.91
C ALA A 211 -13.57 -15.32 0.86
N THR A 212 -14.09 -15.05 -0.33
CA THR A 212 -13.32 -14.40 -1.41
C THR A 212 -12.87 -12.99 -1.04
N SER A 213 -11.75 -12.60 -1.61
CA SER A 213 -11.28 -11.20 -1.65
C SER A 213 -10.58 -10.91 -2.96
N SER A 214 -10.48 -9.61 -3.36
CA SER A 214 -9.69 -9.24 -4.53
C SER A 214 -8.23 -9.70 -4.40
N MET A 215 -7.70 -9.73 -3.19
CA MET A 215 -6.31 -10.16 -2.95
C MET A 215 -6.16 -11.68 -3.07
N LEU A 216 -7.13 -12.46 -2.64
CA LEU A 216 -7.15 -13.91 -2.88
C LEU A 216 -7.20 -14.21 -4.39
N LYS A 217 -8.03 -13.47 -5.15
CA LYS A 217 -8.11 -13.64 -6.63
C LYS A 217 -6.79 -13.30 -7.33
N VAL A 218 -6.11 -12.25 -6.92
CA VAL A 218 -4.86 -11.78 -7.55
C VAL A 218 -3.66 -12.60 -7.10
N ARG A 219 -3.51 -12.84 -5.79
CA ARG A 219 -2.32 -13.46 -5.18
C ARG A 219 -2.43 -14.94 -4.90
N GLY A 220 -3.64 -15.47 -4.77
CA GLY A 220 -3.87 -16.90 -4.62
C GLY A 220 -3.17 -17.73 -5.68
N PRO A 221 -3.31 -17.44 -6.98
CA PRO A 221 -2.59 -18.15 -8.02
C PRO A 221 -1.06 -18.09 -7.89
N MET A 222 -0.49 -16.98 -7.41
CA MET A 222 0.95 -16.87 -7.15
C MET A 222 1.38 -17.80 -6.01
N ILE A 223 0.60 -17.85 -4.93
CA ILE A 223 0.85 -18.70 -3.75
C ILE A 223 0.75 -20.18 -4.11
N VAL A 224 -0.21 -20.56 -4.94
CA VAL A 224 -0.39 -21.94 -5.40
C VAL A 224 0.81 -22.39 -6.24
N ARG A 225 1.24 -21.57 -7.20
CA ARG A 225 2.38 -21.85 -8.07
C ARG A 225 3.74 -21.70 -7.40
N GLY A 226 3.83 -20.94 -6.29
CA GLY A 226 5.11 -20.60 -5.67
C GLY A 226 5.97 -19.63 -6.51
N ASP A 227 5.34 -18.81 -7.33
CA ASP A 227 5.98 -17.83 -8.20
C ASP A 227 5.37 -16.44 -7.97
N PHE A 228 6.22 -15.44 -7.69
CA PHE A 228 5.80 -14.14 -7.14
C PHE A 228 6.27 -12.95 -8.00
N PRO A 229 5.90 -12.88 -9.29
CA PRO A 229 6.25 -11.76 -10.15
C PRO A 229 5.69 -10.46 -9.58
N ALA A 230 6.53 -9.45 -9.45
CA ALA A 230 6.22 -8.23 -8.73
C ALA A 230 5.13 -7.39 -9.41
N GLN A 231 3.91 -7.41 -8.90
CA GLN A 231 2.88 -6.41 -9.17
C GLN A 231 2.96 -5.26 -8.15
N MET A 232 3.32 -5.58 -6.90
CA MET A 232 3.68 -4.65 -5.84
C MET A 232 4.86 -5.23 -5.06
N LYS A 233 6.04 -4.64 -5.22
CA LYS A 233 7.25 -5.11 -4.53
C LYS A 233 7.10 -4.99 -3.02
N LEU A 234 7.50 -6.03 -2.30
CA LEU A 234 7.44 -6.08 -0.84
C LEU A 234 8.21 -4.90 -0.21
N ASP A 235 9.43 -4.58 -0.69
CA ASP A 235 10.23 -3.46 -0.17
C ASP A 235 9.48 -2.11 -0.23
N LEU A 236 8.76 -1.87 -1.33
CA LEU A 236 7.98 -0.63 -1.47
C LEU A 236 6.74 -0.63 -0.58
N PHE A 237 6.15 -1.79 -0.35
CA PHE A 237 4.94 -1.91 0.46
C PHE A 237 5.21 -1.82 1.96
N MET A 238 6.40 -2.23 2.42
CA MET A 238 6.81 -2.03 3.82
C MET A 238 6.75 -0.55 4.22
N LYS A 239 7.16 0.35 3.32
CA LYS A 239 6.96 1.79 3.53
C LYS A 239 5.48 2.14 3.76
N ASP A 240 4.57 1.55 2.98
CA ASP A 240 3.13 1.83 3.12
C ASP A 240 2.58 1.30 4.45
N ILE A 241 3.07 0.15 4.94
CA ILE A 241 2.70 -0.38 6.27
C ILE A 241 3.11 0.62 7.37
N HIS A 242 4.33 1.14 7.32
CA HIS A 242 4.79 2.14 8.29
C HIS A 242 3.95 3.44 8.22
N LEU A 243 3.56 3.87 7.00
CA LEU A 243 2.66 5.02 6.84
C LEU A 243 1.26 4.76 7.42
N MET A 244 0.74 3.53 7.35
CA MET A 244 -0.53 3.15 7.99
C MET A 244 -0.43 3.24 9.51
N GLN A 245 0.66 2.73 10.09
CA GLN A 245 0.90 2.78 11.54
C GLN A 245 1.08 4.23 12.01
N GLU A 246 1.85 5.06 11.28
CA GLU A 246 2.00 6.49 11.57
C GLU A 246 0.64 7.21 11.53
N ALA A 247 -0.15 6.99 10.48
CA ALA A 247 -1.46 7.61 10.34
C ALA A 247 -2.45 7.16 11.43
N ALA A 248 -2.41 5.89 11.81
CA ALA A 248 -3.23 5.34 12.88
C ALA A 248 -2.85 5.92 14.26
N ALA A 249 -1.55 6.02 14.56
CA ALA A 249 -1.05 6.61 15.79
C ALA A 249 -1.48 8.08 15.92
N ALA A 250 -1.46 8.84 14.83
CA ALA A 250 -1.87 10.24 14.81
C ALA A 250 -3.35 10.47 15.20
N VAL A 251 -4.20 9.45 15.05
CA VAL A 251 -5.63 9.51 15.41
C VAL A 251 -6.02 8.56 16.55
N GLY A 252 -5.05 7.87 17.14
CA GLY A 252 -5.28 6.93 18.26
C GLY A 252 -6.00 5.64 17.87
N ALA A 253 -5.93 5.23 16.57
CA ALA A 253 -6.56 3.99 16.11
C ALA A 253 -5.62 2.78 16.31
N PRO A 254 -6.03 1.70 17.02
CA PRO A 254 -5.21 0.51 17.17
C PRO A 254 -5.21 -0.33 15.88
N LEU A 255 -4.05 -0.87 15.49
CA LEU A 255 -3.89 -1.73 14.30
C LEU A 255 -3.28 -3.11 14.62
N PRO A 256 -3.82 -3.90 15.57
CA PRO A 256 -3.18 -5.13 16.03
C PRO A 256 -3.00 -6.19 14.92
N PHE A 257 -3.90 -6.28 13.96
CA PHE A 257 -3.75 -7.20 12.82
C PHE A 257 -2.68 -6.73 11.84
N THR A 258 -2.54 -5.41 11.63
CA THR A 258 -1.49 -4.85 10.78
C THR A 258 -0.12 -5.06 11.39
N ASP A 259 0.03 -4.91 12.71
CA ASP A 259 1.29 -5.14 13.43
C ASP A 259 1.73 -6.61 13.31
N LEU A 260 0.77 -7.55 13.40
CA LEU A 260 1.05 -8.97 13.17
C LEU A 260 1.43 -9.25 11.71
N ALA A 261 0.69 -8.69 10.76
CA ALA A 261 0.97 -8.86 9.34
C ALA A 261 2.34 -8.25 8.97
N GLU A 262 2.71 -7.09 9.51
CA GLU A 262 4.04 -6.48 9.35
C GLU A 262 5.15 -7.45 9.72
N SER A 263 5.01 -8.14 10.87
CA SER A 263 6.01 -9.11 11.33
C SER A 263 6.26 -10.23 10.31
N LEU A 264 5.20 -10.69 9.62
CA LEU A 264 5.30 -11.71 8.58
C LEU A 264 5.95 -11.15 7.30
N TYR A 265 5.57 -9.93 6.89
CA TYR A 265 6.18 -9.25 5.75
C TYR A 265 7.66 -8.96 5.99
N ALA A 266 8.02 -8.46 7.18
CA ALA A 266 9.40 -8.21 7.58
C ALA A 266 10.23 -9.50 7.59
N ALA A 267 9.66 -10.63 8.02
CA ALA A 267 10.33 -11.93 7.97
C ALA A 267 10.59 -12.40 6.53
N ALA A 268 9.65 -12.18 5.60
CA ALA A 268 9.84 -12.47 4.19
C ALA A 268 10.91 -11.55 3.57
N GLN A 269 10.87 -10.25 3.88
CA GLN A 269 11.86 -9.27 3.44
C GLN A 269 13.28 -9.65 3.91
N ALA A 270 13.44 -9.97 5.19
CA ALA A 270 14.71 -10.40 5.77
C ALA A 270 15.25 -11.72 5.17
N ALA A 271 14.37 -12.52 4.56
CA ALA A 271 14.73 -13.72 3.82
C ALA A 271 15.19 -13.45 2.37
N GLY A 272 15.25 -12.19 1.94
CA GLY A 272 15.72 -11.77 0.62
C GLY A 272 14.61 -11.59 -0.44
N HIS A 273 13.34 -11.65 -0.05
CA HIS A 273 12.19 -11.58 -0.98
C HIS A 273 11.69 -10.15 -1.25
N GLY A 274 12.44 -9.11 -0.88
CA GLY A 274 12.01 -7.70 -1.00
C GLY A 274 11.63 -7.25 -2.41
N GLY A 275 12.25 -7.84 -3.43
CA GLY A 275 11.98 -7.53 -4.84
C GLY A 275 10.75 -8.20 -5.44
N GLU A 276 10.15 -9.19 -4.75
CA GLU A 276 9.01 -9.98 -5.19
C GLU A 276 7.67 -9.36 -4.77
N ASP A 277 6.56 -9.94 -5.26
CA ASP A 277 5.21 -9.50 -4.88
C ASP A 277 4.88 -9.83 -3.42
N LEU A 278 3.95 -9.08 -2.84
CA LEU A 278 3.45 -9.28 -1.47
C LEU A 278 2.98 -10.70 -1.18
N ALA A 279 2.57 -11.47 -2.20
CA ALA A 279 2.17 -12.86 -2.08
C ALA A 279 3.27 -13.73 -1.46
N VAL A 280 4.53 -13.29 -1.56
CA VAL A 280 5.71 -13.96 -0.97
C VAL A 280 5.66 -14.07 0.56
N VAL A 281 4.76 -13.34 1.23
CA VAL A 281 4.50 -13.46 2.67
C VAL A 281 4.22 -14.92 3.09
N VAL A 282 3.73 -15.75 2.19
CA VAL A 282 3.50 -17.19 2.43
C VAL A 282 4.78 -17.92 2.86
N THR A 283 5.96 -17.45 2.44
CA THR A 283 7.26 -18.06 2.80
C THR A 283 7.59 -17.89 4.28
N ALA A 284 7.11 -16.84 4.91
CA ALA A 284 7.27 -16.61 6.36
C ALA A 284 6.46 -17.60 7.20
N LEU A 285 5.30 -18.05 6.71
CA LEU A 285 4.43 -19.01 7.41
C LEU A 285 5.01 -20.42 7.43
N GLY A 286 5.79 -20.81 6.43
CA GLY A 286 6.49 -22.10 6.40
C GLY A 286 7.61 -22.22 7.44
N ARG A 287 8.24 -21.10 7.80
CA ARG A 287 9.34 -21.04 8.77
C ARG A 287 8.85 -20.93 10.22
N SER A 288 7.69 -20.34 10.45
CA SER A 288 7.11 -20.15 11.78
C SER A 288 6.73 -21.48 12.47
N ALA A 289 6.50 -22.56 11.73
CA ALA A 289 6.15 -23.86 12.27
C ALA A 289 7.29 -24.56 13.05
N SER A 290 8.54 -24.05 12.99
CA SER A 290 9.69 -24.57 13.73
C SER A 290 9.89 -23.94 15.12
N ARG A 291 9.18 -22.87 15.43
CA ARG A 291 9.18 -22.23 16.77
C ARG A 291 7.87 -22.50 17.51
N ARG A 292 7.64 -23.77 17.92
CA ARG A 292 6.66 -24.03 18.98
C ARG A 292 7.18 -23.34 20.25
N PRO A 293 6.35 -22.56 20.97
CA PRO A 293 6.72 -22.12 22.29
C PRO A 293 6.90 -23.38 23.13
N THR A 294 8.11 -23.57 23.67
CA THR A 294 8.33 -24.58 24.70
C THR A 294 7.44 -24.20 25.87
N THR A 295 6.32 -24.88 26.03
CA THR A 295 5.50 -24.79 27.23
C THR A 295 6.39 -25.18 28.41
N ARG A 296 6.77 -24.20 29.18
CA ARG A 296 7.48 -24.35 30.44
C ARG A 296 6.58 -25.23 31.32
N ARG A 297 6.88 -26.56 31.35
CA ARG A 297 6.30 -27.47 32.33
C ARG A 297 6.54 -26.87 33.71
N SER A 298 5.48 -26.39 34.33
CA SER A 298 5.49 -26.06 35.75
C SER A 298 5.87 -27.29 36.53
N ARG A 299 7.03 -27.24 37.20
CA ARG A 299 7.48 -28.24 38.14
C ARG A 299 6.41 -28.36 39.22
N ALA A 300 5.75 -29.50 39.28
CA ALA A 300 4.91 -29.91 40.38
C ALA A 300 5.77 -29.90 41.65
N VAL A 301 5.39 -29.04 42.57
CA VAL A 301 5.93 -29.04 43.92
C VAL A 301 5.37 -30.27 44.64
N SER A 302 6.23 -31.26 44.87
CA SER A 302 5.92 -32.42 45.68
C SER A 302 5.66 -31.99 47.11
N ARG A 303 4.42 -32.05 47.58
CA ARG A 303 4.10 -31.97 48.97
C ARG A 303 4.55 -33.23 49.69
N ARG A 304 5.63 -33.10 50.46
CA ARG A 304 6.04 -34.11 51.45
C ARG A 304 4.97 -34.18 52.54
N SER A 305 4.41 -35.37 52.71
CA SER A 305 3.59 -35.75 53.83
C SER A 305 4.44 -35.80 55.12
N GLY A 306 4.19 -34.90 56.04
CA GLY A 306 4.66 -35.02 57.44
C GLY A 306 3.54 -35.57 58.28
N LYS A 307 3.64 -36.84 58.69
CA LYS A 307 2.84 -37.45 59.77
C LYS A 307 3.28 -36.87 61.11
N THR A 308 2.34 -36.34 61.87
CA THR A 308 2.50 -36.33 63.36
C THR A 308 1.16 -36.62 64.00
N ALA A 309 1.24 -37.57 64.91
CA ALA A 309 0.15 -38.25 65.57
C ALA A 309 -0.27 -37.51 66.89
N VAL A 310 -1.50 -37.80 67.30
CA VAL A 310 -1.99 -38.00 68.66
C VAL A 310 -2.28 -36.76 69.49
N LYS A 311 -3.55 -36.51 69.90
CA LYS A 311 -4.12 -36.96 71.18
C LYS A 311 -5.60 -36.62 71.26
N LYS A 312 -6.34 -37.67 71.66
CA LYS A 312 -7.72 -37.62 72.16
C LYS A 312 -7.84 -36.73 73.36
N ARG A 313 -8.91 -35.94 73.49
CA ARG A 313 -9.66 -35.78 74.80
C ARG A 313 -11.14 -35.50 74.50
N ARG A 314 -11.93 -36.40 75.14
CA ARG A 314 -13.39 -36.37 75.30
C ARG A 314 -13.80 -35.14 76.11
N ARG A 315 -14.96 -34.55 75.90
CA ARG A 315 -16.11 -34.50 76.85
C ARG A 315 -17.29 -33.73 76.25
N ARG A 316 -18.40 -34.28 76.49
CA ARG A 316 -19.79 -33.90 76.28
C ARG A 316 -20.24 -32.78 77.21
N PRO A 317 -21.57 -32.45 77.35
CA PRO A 317 -22.43 -31.61 76.44
C PRO A 317 -23.19 -30.56 77.29
N ARG A 318 -24.05 -29.72 76.71
CA ARG A 318 -25.36 -29.17 77.17
C ARG A 318 -25.58 -27.82 76.49
N ALA A 319 -26.60 -27.67 75.73
CA ALA A 319 -27.99 -27.33 75.98
C ALA A 319 -28.20 -25.89 76.46
N LYS A 320 -28.70 -25.03 75.70
CA LYS A 320 -30.01 -24.45 75.58
C LYS A 320 -30.20 -23.81 74.26
#